data_26470899060bcab5c5b3f831749dbf9b
#
_entry.id   26470899060bcab5c5b3f831749dbf9b
#
_cell.length_a   1.000
_cell.length_b   1.000
_cell.length_c   1.000
_cell.angle_alpha   90.00
_cell.angle_beta   90.00
_cell.angle_gamma   90.00
#
_symmetry.space_group_name_H-M   'P 1'
#
loop_
_entity.id
_entity.type
_entity.pdbx_description
1 polymer ?
#
loop_
_entity_poly.entity_id
_entity_poly.type
_entity_poly.pdbx_seq_one_letter_code
_entity_poly.pdbx_strand_id
1 'polypeptide(L)'
;MDDNKLAPRDQLKTYFETGKYPTQNQFSDLIDSLRHKGDIPTNKDAVIMANSLSWMFMNNACITYYAYNLQGKKYLFTASSAEEEDQLITVDDTPYNDKKSYLFGTGPYVIKAKELPTEGLRETEYYSVAFQMDDGFTVNRLFGNTLPKIPEGFVFGTLKGKRGNLSINKMDLGQKVNIVNTHIKIVNTTQAPVQYILQGGYWSSEYTDKDIVTDHYDVWDSLYLSLRADLQGTNRSIECNVYDEDRNKLLATAYLEAGQNNQGIGGGEIKETRNVRIECTYAPGGK
;
A
#
# COMPACT_ATOMS: atom_id res chain seq x y z
N MET A 1 33.03 -12.84 0.67
CA MET A 1 32.42 -14.09 1.20
C MET A 1 31.59 -14.63 0.07
N ASP A 2 31.93 -15.82 -0.41
CA ASP A 2 31.24 -16.41 -1.55
C ASP A 2 29.76 -16.59 -1.22
N ASP A 3 28.91 -16.02 -2.08
CA ASP A 3 27.48 -16.33 -2.10
C ASP A 3 27.34 -17.85 -2.36
N ASN A 4 27.17 -18.63 -1.29
CA ASN A 4 26.93 -20.05 -1.35
C ASN A 4 25.56 -20.27 -2.03
N LYS A 5 25.59 -20.38 -3.36
CA LYS A 5 24.41 -20.55 -4.19
C LYS A 5 23.86 -21.95 -3.93
N LEU A 6 22.83 -22.02 -3.08
CA LEU A 6 22.16 -23.27 -2.72
C LEU A 6 21.72 -24.02 -3.99
N ALA A 7 21.99 -25.32 -4.03
CA ALA A 7 21.58 -26.15 -5.17
C ALA A 7 20.06 -26.32 -5.22
N PRO A 8 19.39 -26.10 -6.37
CA PRO A 8 17.96 -26.31 -6.52
C PRO A 8 17.55 -27.76 -6.24
N ARG A 9 16.36 -27.97 -5.69
CA ARG A 9 15.85 -29.33 -5.35
C ARG A 9 15.89 -30.30 -6.51
N ASP A 10 15.59 -29.87 -7.72
CA ASP A 10 15.59 -30.74 -8.88
C ASP A 10 16.99 -31.14 -9.28
N GLN A 11 18.00 -30.29 -9.10
CA GLN A 11 19.41 -30.64 -9.25
C GLN A 11 19.83 -31.64 -8.19
N LEU A 12 19.48 -31.42 -6.92
CA LEU A 12 19.81 -32.37 -5.84
C LEU A 12 19.23 -33.76 -6.10
N LYS A 13 18.00 -33.87 -6.59
CA LYS A 13 17.36 -35.13 -6.96
C LYS A 13 18.18 -35.89 -8.01
N THR A 14 18.77 -35.20 -8.98
CA THR A 14 19.57 -35.87 -10.03
C THR A 14 20.82 -36.53 -9.50
N TYR A 15 21.35 -36.15 -8.33
CA TYR A 15 22.53 -36.77 -7.72
C TYR A 15 22.22 -38.15 -7.17
N PHE A 16 20.98 -38.44 -6.82
CA PHE A 16 20.54 -39.63 -6.11
C PHE A 16 19.62 -40.53 -6.96
N GLU A 17 19.64 -40.39 -8.28
CA GLU A 17 18.90 -41.28 -9.16
C GLU A 17 19.48 -42.69 -9.14
N THR A 18 18.62 -43.68 -9.44
CA THR A 18 19.01 -45.10 -9.46
C THR A 18 20.26 -45.32 -10.32
N GLY A 19 21.26 -45.95 -9.76
CA GLY A 19 22.53 -46.27 -10.44
C GLY A 19 23.59 -45.17 -10.40
N LYS A 20 23.30 -44.02 -9.77
CA LYS A 20 24.29 -42.96 -9.55
C LYS A 20 24.96 -43.08 -8.18
N TYR A 21 26.23 -42.73 -8.13
CA TYR A 21 27.02 -42.66 -6.89
C TYR A 21 27.40 -41.21 -6.64
N PRO A 22 26.71 -40.48 -5.73
CA PRO A 22 27.00 -39.08 -5.44
C PRO A 22 28.47 -38.90 -5.00
N THR A 23 29.08 -37.84 -5.51
CA THR A 23 30.43 -37.43 -5.12
C THR A 23 30.42 -36.69 -3.78
N GLN A 24 31.58 -36.47 -3.18
CA GLN A 24 31.71 -35.67 -1.94
C GLN A 24 31.12 -34.27 -2.11
N ASN A 25 31.34 -33.60 -3.26
CA ASN A 25 30.81 -32.28 -3.51
C ASN A 25 29.27 -32.28 -3.60
N GLN A 26 28.68 -33.32 -4.21
CA GLN A 26 27.24 -33.48 -4.30
C GLN A 26 26.59 -33.75 -2.93
N PHE A 27 27.29 -34.46 -2.04
CA PHE A 27 26.86 -34.55 -0.64
C PHE A 27 26.99 -33.24 0.10
N SER A 28 28.05 -32.45 -0.14
CA SER A 28 28.21 -31.14 0.41
C SER A 28 27.04 -30.23 -0.03
N ASP A 29 26.72 -30.18 -1.34
CA ASP A 29 25.59 -29.44 -1.88
C ASP A 29 24.26 -29.80 -1.19
N LEU A 30 24.06 -31.12 -0.93
CA LEU A 30 22.88 -31.58 -0.21
C LEU A 30 22.85 -31.06 1.23
N ILE A 31 23.97 -31.21 1.96
CA ILE A 31 24.07 -30.76 3.36
C ILE A 31 23.89 -29.27 3.46
N ASP A 32 24.51 -28.48 2.58
CA ASP A 32 24.44 -27.04 2.56
C ASP A 32 23.03 -26.55 2.16
N SER A 33 22.28 -27.39 1.44
CA SER A 33 20.86 -27.10 1.07
C SER A 33 19.86 -27.52 2.15
N LEU A 34 20.31 -28.25 3.20
CA LEU A 34 19.50 -28.61 4.36
C LEU A 34 19.73 -27.60 5.48
N ARG A 35 18.68 -27.33 6.22
CA ARG A 35 18.81 -26.49 7.42
C ARG A 35 19.28 -27.33 8.61
N HIS A 36 20.40 -26.94 9.20
CA HIS A 36 20.87 -27.53 10.45
C HIS A 36 20.06 -26.97 11.64
N LYS A 37 19.85 -27.79 12.68
CA LYS A 37 19.11 -27.38 13.89
C LYS A 37 19.77 -26.23 14.68
N GLY A 38 21.07 -26.02 14.47
CA GLY A 38 21.83 -24.92 15.08
C GLY A 38 21.83 -23.63 14.28
N ASP A 39 21.26 -23.62 13.08
CA ASP A 39 21.22 -22.42 12.25
C ASP A 39 20.19 -21.43 12.82
N ILE A 40 20.61 -20.19 12.96
CA ILE A 40 19.69 -19.13 13.35
C ILE A 40 18.73 -18.89 12.20
N PRO A 41 17.38 -18.97 12.41
CA PRO A 41 16.40 -18.65 11.40
C PRO A 41 16.59 -17.24 10.87
N THR A 42 16.66 -17.08 9.56
CA THR A 42 16.57 -15.75 8.93
C THR A 42 15.14 -15.26 9.00
N ASN A 43 14.92 -13.95 8.81
CA ASN A 43 13.57 -13.38 8.71
C ASN A 43 12.76 -14.04 7.59
N LYS A 44 13.39 -14.39 6.49
CA LYS A 44 12.77 -15.15 5.40
C LYS A 44 12.27 -16.53 5.85
N ASP A 45 13.04 -17.24 6.66
CA ASP A 45 12.62 -18.52 7.23
C ASP A 45 11.48 -18.33 8.22
N ALA A 46 11.54 -17.28 9.04
CA ALA A 46 10.46 -16.92 9.95
C ALA A 46 9.16 -16.64 9.20
N VAL A 47 9.20 -15.91 8.08
CA VAL A 47 8.04 -15.66 7.21
C VAL A 47 7.48 -16.96 6.63
N ILE A 48 8.33 -17.85 6.11
CA ILE A 48 7.92 -19.15 5.56
C ILE A 48 7.25 -20.02 6.64
N MET A 49 7.84 -20.08 7.83
CA MET A 49 7.28 -20.83 8.96
C MET A 49 5.98 -20.18 9.46
N ALA A 50 5.94 -18.88 9.57
CA ALA A 50 4.80 -18.15 10.06
C ALA A 50 3.62 -18.18 9.09
N ASN A 51 3.84 -18.21 7.78
CA ASN A 51 2.79 -18.44 6.79
C ASN A 51 2.15 -19.84 6.92
N SER A 52 2.90 -20.82 7.44
CA SER A 52 2.37 -22.15 7.78
C SER A 52 1.62 -22.17 9.12
N LEU A 53 1.89 -21.20 9.99
CA LEU A 53 1.42 -21.11 11.37
C LEU A 53 0.74 -19.76 11.65
N SER A 54 0.11 -19.17 10.64
CA SER A 54 -0.40 -17.79 10.65
C SER A 54 -1.29 -17.43 11.85
N TRP A 55 -1.99 -18.41 12.42
CA TRP A 55 -2.85 -18.23 13.59
C TRP A 55 -2.09 -17.99 14.90
N MET A 56 -0.79 -18.34 14.97
CA MET A 56 0.01 -18.24 16.21
C MET A 56 0.71 -16.88 16.40
N PHE A 57 0.78 -16.05 15.35
CA PHE A 57 1.65 -14.87 15.32
C PHE A 57 0.90 -13.54 15.24
N MET A 58 -0.26 -13.44 15.87
CA MET A 58 -1.15 -12.27 15.78
C MET A 58 -0.55 -10.94 16.31
N ASN A 59 0.62 -10.96 16.92
CA ASN A 59 1.24 -9.77 17.53
C ASN A 59 2.43 -9.16 16.74
N ASN A 60 2.84 -9.76 15.64
CA ASN A 60 3.91 -9.26 14.78
C ASN A 60 3.35 -8.44 13.62
N ALA A 61 4.18 -7.56 13.03
CA ALA A 61 3.80 -6.88 11.81
C ALA A 61 3.49 -7.90 10.71
N CYS A 62 2.32 -7.83 10.13
CA CYS A 62 1.90 -8.76 9.09
C CYS A 62 1.09 -8.06 7.99
N ILE A 63 1.19 -8.60 6.78
CA ILE A 63 0.28 -8.27 5.68
C ILE A 63 -0.58 -9.50 5.40
N THR A 64 -1.87 -9.32 5.55
CA THR A 64 -2.86 -10.31 5.13
C THR A 64 -3.33 -9.96 3.74
N TYR A 65 -3.30 -10.91 2.82
CA TYR A 65 -3.82 -10.67 1.49
C TYR A 65 -4.93 -11.63 1.09
N TYR A 66 -5.77 -11.16 0.21
CA TYR A 66 -6.70 -11.97 -0.56
C TYR A 66 -6.78 -11.42 -1.98
N ALA A 67 -6.98 -12.33 -2.91
CA ALA A 67 -7.10 -11.97 -4.32
C ALA A 67 -8.02 -12.96 -5.01
N TYR A 68 -8.85 -12.47 -5.90
CA TYR A 68 -9.80 -13.31 -6.63
C TYR A 68 -10.02 -12.79 -8.04
N ASN A 69 -10.42 -13.70 -8.91
CA ASN A 69 -10.62 -13.46 -10.35
C ASN A 69 -9.34 -13.03 -11.08
N LEU A 70 -8.17 -13.42 -10.59
CA LEU A 70 -6.89 -13.09 -11.21
C LEU A 70 -6.56 -13.98 -12.42
N GLN A 71 -7.38 -14.99 -12.70
CA GLN A 71 -7.18 -15.90 -13.83
C GLN A 71 -5.81 -16.60 -13.82
N GLY A 72 -5.36 -17.02 -12.64
CA GLY A 72 -4.07 -17.69 -12.43
C GLY A 72 -2.85 -16.78 -12.48
N LYS A 73 -3.03 -15.47 -12.57
CA LYS A 73 -1.92 -14.51 -12.53
C LYS A 73 -1.34 -14.40 -11.14
N LYS A 74 -0.05 -14.04 -11.09
CA LYS A 74 0.66 -13.74 -9.85
C LYS A 74 1.10 -12.29 -9.86
N TYR A 75 0.91 -11.63 -8.76
CA TYR A 75 1.30 -10.25 -8.52
C TYR A 75 2.40 -10.22 -7.46
N LEU A 76 3.44 -9.46 -7.71
CA LEU A 76 4.59 -9.40 -6.83
C LEU A 76 4.69 -8.02 -6.19
N PHE A 77 4.89 -8.02 -4.88
CA PHE A 77 5.18 -6.84 -4.07
C PHE A 77 6.46 -7.06 -3.30
N THR A 78 7.10 -5.99 -2.89
CA THR A 78 8.27 -6.04 -2.02
C THR A 78 7.98 -5.28 -0.74
N ALA A 79 8.26 -5.90 0.39
CA ALA A 79 8.31 -5.23 1.68
C ALA A 79 9.76 -4.93 2.02
N SER A 80 10.10 -3.64 2.08
CA SER A 80 11.45 -3.14 2.32
C SER A 80 11.53 -2.49 3.69
N SER A 81 12.59 -2.76 4.45
CA SER A 81 12.94 -2.13 5.72
C SER A 81 14.36 -1.59 5.65
N ALA A 82 14.67 -0.60 6.48
CA ALA A 82 16.04 -0.08 6.60
C ALA A 82 17.00 -1.06 7.30
N GLU A 83 16.45 -2.02 8.06
CA GLU A 83 17.23 -2.91 8.94
C GLU A 83 17.29 -4.37 8.43
N GLU A 84 16.49 -4.71 7.41
CA GLU A 84 16.32 -6.09 6.96
C GLU A 84 16.32 -6.20 5.44
N GLU A 85 16.60 -7.39 4.93
CA GLU A 85 16.52 -7.69 3.50
C GLU A 85 15.08 -7.53 2.98
N ASP A 86 14.97 -7.09 1.76
CA ASP A 86 13.69 -6.98 1.05
C ASP A 86 12.99 -8.33 0.99
N GLN A 87 11.73 -8.35 1.41
CA GLN A 87 10.91 -9.55 1.39
C GLN A 87 9.93 -9.51 0.22
N LEU A 88 9.90 -10.58 -0.56
CA LEU A 88 8.99 -10.72 -1.69
C LEU A 88 7.66 -11.29 -1.23
N ILE A 89 6.56 -10.59 -1.55
CA ILE A 89 5.19 -11.02 -1.32
C ILE A 89 4.62 -11.45 -2.67
N THR A 90 4.25 -12.72 -2.79
CA THR A 90 3.56 -13.24 -3.97
C THR A 90 2.07 -13.36 -3.68
N VAL A 91 1.27 -12.65 -4.46
CA VAL A 91 -0.20 -12.66 -4.39
C VAL A 91 -0.74 -13.45 -5.58
N ASP A 92 -1.46 -14.51 -5.31
CA ASP A 92 -2.15 -15.35 -6.28
C ASP A 92 -3.65 -15.44 -5.95
N ASP A 93 -4.44 -16.13 -6.78
CA ASP A 93 -5.86 -16.33 -6.50
C ASP A 93 -6.07 -16.96 -5.11
N THR A 94 -6.55 -16.15 -4.20
CA THR A 94 -6.83 -16.54 -2.82
C THR A 94 -8.14 -15.90 -2.39
N PRO A 95 -9.23 -16.67 -2.33
CA PRO A 95 -10.53 -16.16 -1.94
C PRO A 95 -10.51 -15.48 -0.57
N TYR A 96 -11.45 -14.58 -0.35
CA TYR A 96 -11.55 -13.82 0.91
C TYR A 96 -11.59 -14.70 2.15
N ASN A 97 -12.19 -15.89 2.05
CA ASN A 97 -12.28 -16.84 3.15
C ASN A 97 -10.96 -17.59 3.44
N ASP A 98 -10.03 -17.58 2.48
CA ASP A 98 -8.75 -18.29 2.55
C ASP A 98 -7.57 -17.30 2.55
N LYS A 99 -7.71 -16.19 3.27
CA LYS A 99 -6.68 -15.16 3.37
C LYS A 99 -5.33 -15.76 3.74
N LYS A 100 -4.30 -15.33 3.01
CA LYS A 100 -2.89 -15.66 3.35
C LYS A 100 -2.25 -14.49 4.07
N SER A 101 -1.33 -14.77 4.99
CA SER A 101 -0.60 -13.74 5.72
C SER A 101 0.90 -13.89 5.53
N TYR A 102 1.56 -12.76 5.32
CA TYR A 102 3.01 -12.64 5.41
C TYR A 102 3.36 -11.91 6.70
N LEU A 103 4.24 -12.51 7.47
CA LEU A 103 4.72 -11.92 8.71
C LEU A 103 6.07 -11.27 8.50
N PHE A 104 6.24 -10.11 9.08
CA PHE A 104 7.46 -9.35 9.09
C PHE A 104 7.93 -9.18 10.53
N GLY A 105 9.22 -9.00 10.73
CA GLY A 105 9.79 -8.77 12.05
C GLY A 105 9.42 -7.39 12.60
N THR A 106 10.42 -6.55 12.80
CA THR A 106 10.25 -5.19 13.36
C THR A 106 10.05 -4.19 12.23
N GLY A 107 8.94 -3.47 12.22
CA GLY A 107 8.70 -2.38 11.25
C GLY A 107 9.49 -1.11 11.59
N PRO A 108 9.36 -0.06 10.79
CA PRO A 108 8.44 0.09 9.67
C PRO A 108 8.91 -0.58 8.38
N TYR A 109 7.95 -1.11 7.61
CA TYR A 109 8.20 -1.64 6.27
C TYR A 109 7.54 -0.76 5.21
N VAL A 110 8.24 -0.53 4.10
CA VAL A 110 7.68 0.14 2.92
C VAL A 110 7.21 -0.92 1.93
N ILE A 111 5.94 -0.86 1.54
CA ILE A 111 5.34 -1.80 0.59
C ILE A 111 5.38 -1.20 -0.81
N LYS A 112 6.01 -1.91 -1.73
CA LYS A 112 6.23 -1.45 -3.11
C LYS A 112 5.70 -2.45 -4.13
N ALA A 113 5.24 -1.94 -5.27
CA ALA A 113 4.98 -2.75 -6.45
C ALA A 113 6.29 -3.33 -6.99
N LYS A 114 6.27 -4.61 -7.36
CA LYS A 114 7.37 -5.22 -8.11
C LYS A 114 6.93 -5.68 -9.49
N GLU A 115 5.89 -6.48 -9.58
CA GLU A 115 5.38 -6.97 -10.85
C GLU A 115 3.86 -7.09 -10.78
N LEU A 116 3.17 -6.35 -11.65
CA LEU A 116 1.72 -6.29 -11.72
C LEU A 116 1.27 -6.52 -13.18
N PRO A 117 1.10 -7.80 -13.60
CA PRO A 117 0.69 -8.12 -14.96
C PRO A 117 -0.74 -7.64 -15.26
N THR A 118 -0.98 -7.15 -16.48
CA THR A 118 -2.22 -6.47 -16.86
C THR A 118 -2.93 -7.08 -18.07
N GLU A 119 -2.47 -8.23 -18.60
CA GLU A 119 -3.03 -8.85 -19.80
C GLU A 119 -4.39 -9.47 -19.54
N GLY A 120 -5.19 -9.65 -20.59
CA GLY A 120 -6.44 -10.43 -20.57
C GLY A 120 -7.65 -9.68 -20.02
N LEU A 121 -7.65 -8.35 -20.06
CA LEU A 121 -8.78 -7.51 -19.69
C LEU A 121 -9.63 -7.16 -20.93
N ARG A 122 -10.94 -7.13 -20.73
CA ARG A 122 -11.88 -6.53 -21.69
C ARG A 122 -11.81 -5.00 -21.60
N GLU A 123 -12.44 -4.31 -22.54
CA GLU A 123 -12.37 -2.86 -22.66
C GLU A 123 -12.84 -2.08 -21.42
N THR A 124 -13.79 -2.64 -20.68
CA THR A 124 -14.35 -2.05 -19.45
C THR A 124 -13.84 -2.69 -18.17
N GLU A 125 -12.92 -3.66 -18.29
CA GLU A 125 -12.36 -4.38 -17.15
C GLU A 125 -11.03 -3.78 -16.72
N TYR A 126 -10.81 -3.77 -15.41
CA TYR A 126 -9.61 -3.25 -14.76
C TYR A 126 -9.24 -4.14 -13.59
N TYR A 127 -7.99 -4.08 -13.17
CA TYR A 127 -7.59 -4.57 -11.86
C TYR A 127 -7.64 -3.44 -10.85
N SER A 128 -8.08 -3.75 -9.64
CA SER A 128 -7.99 -2.86 -8.49
C SER A 128 -7.07 -3.48 -7.46
N VAL A 129 -6.09 -2.73 -7.02
CA VAL A 129 -5.28 -3.04 -5.84
C VAL A 129 -5.63 -2.07 -4.73
N ALA A 130 -5.89 -2.60 -3.54
CA ALA A 130 -6.12 -1.81 -2.35
C ALA A 130 -5.17 -2.28 -1.24
N PHE A 131 -4.47 -1.35 -0.62
CA PHE A 131 -3.64 -1.59 0.54
C PHE A 131 -4.13 -0.74 1.71
N GLN A 132 -4.58 -1.41 2.76
CA GLN A 132 -5.09 -0.79 3.98
C GLN A 132 -4.15 -1.06 5.13
N MET A 133 -3.84 -0.03 5.90
CA MET A 133 -3.03 -0.10 7.13
C MET A 133 -3.89 0.04 8.39
N ASP A 134 -3.35 -0.34 9.55
CA ASP A 134 -4.05 -0.37 10.85
C ASP A 134 -4.72 0.95 11.25
N ASP A 135 -4.21 2.07 10.79
CA ASP A 135 -4.73 3.42 11.07
C ASP A 135 -5.85 3.86 10.12
N GLY A 136 -6.40 2.93 9.36
CA GLY A 136 -7.56 3.16 8.51
C GLY A 136 -7.24 3.72 7.12
N PHE A 137 -5.95 3.83 6.76
CA PHE A 137 -5.57 4.27 5.44
C PHE A 137 -5.76 3.20 4.40
N THR A 138 -6.31 3.59 3.28
CA THR A 138 -6.42 2.72 2.11
C THR A 138 -5.86 3.44 0.90
N VAL A 139 -4.84 2.84 0.30
CA VAL A 139 -4.42 3.21 -1.05
C VAL A 139 -5.17 2.32 -2.02
N ASN A 140 -5.99 2.93 -2.86
CA ASN A 140 -6.69 2.26 -3.95
C ASN A 140 -6.09 2.70 -5.27
N ARG A 141 -5.75 1.74 -6.12
CA ARG A 141 -5.26 2.03 -7.46
C ARG A 141 -5.88 1.09 -8.48
N LEU A 142 -6.51 1.65 -9.49
CA LEU A 142 -6.90 0.91 -10.68
C LEU A 142 -5.69 0.79 -11.62
N PHE A 143 -5.56 -0.33 -12.30
CA PHE A 143 -4.52 -0.56 -13.27
C PHE A 143 -4.95 -1.56 -14.35
N GLY A 144 -4.17 -1.63 -15.40
CA GLY A 144 -4.46 -2.47 -16.56
C GLY A 144 -5.25 -1.76 -17.64
N ASN A 145 -5.57 -2.48 -18.73
CA ASN A 145 -6.22 -1.94 -19.91
C ASN A 145 -5.45 -0.71 -20.47
N THR A 146 -6.12 0.42 -20.67
CA THR A 146 -5.54 1.66 -21.19
C THR A 146 -4.94 2.56 -20.10
N LEU A 147 -5.05 2.18 -18.83
CA LEU A 147 -4.51 2.94 -17.72
C LEU A 147 -2.98 2.88 -17.69
N PRO A 148 -2.31 3.91 -17.14
CA PRO A 148 -0.88 3.88 -16.93
C PRO A 148 -0.47 2.67 -16.08
N LYS A 149 0.63 2.04 -16.48
CA LYS A 149 1.20 0.94 -15.68
C LYS A 149 1.64 1.47 -14.32
N ILE A 150 1.36 0.71 -13.28
CA ILE A 150 1.98 0.95 -11.97
C ILE A 150 3.46 0.61 -12.13
N PRO A 151 4.39 1.57 -11.95
CA PRO A 151 5.80 1.30 -12.14
C PRO A 151 6.35 0.39 -11.05
N GLU A 152 7.41 -0.37 -11.36
CA GLU A 152 8.17 -1.07 -10.34
C GLU A 152 8.69 -0.06 -9.29
N GLY A 153 8.60 -0.42 -8.03
CA GLY A 153 8.98 0.46 -6.92
C GLY A 153 7.90 1.46 -6.50
N PHE A 154 6.72 1.49 -7.15
CA PHE A 154 5.61 2.32 -6.67
C PHE A 154 5.27 1.99 -5.22
N VAL A 155 5.27 3.01 -4.35
CA VAL A 155 5.05 2.85 -2.92
C VAL A 155 3.56 2.85 -2.61
N PHE A 156 3.04 1.73 -2.10
CA PHE A 156 1.67 1.64 -1.59
C PHE A 156 1.53 2.15 -0.16
N GLY A 157 2.63 2.22 0.59
CA GLY A 157 2.64 2.76 1.92
C GLY A 157 3.69 2.17 2.84
N THR A 158 3.71 2.71 4.05
CA THR A 158 4.58 2.27 5.13
C THR A 158 3.75 1.58 6.20
N LEU A 159 4.03 0.32 6.46
CA LEU A 159 3.45 -0.44 7.56
C LEU A 159 4.18 -0.05 8.84
N LYS A 160 3.62 0.88 9.59
CA LYS A 160 4.12 1.32 10.92
C LYS A 160 3.47 0.54 12.06
N GLY A 161 2.23 0.10 11.84
CA GLY A 161 1.46 -0.68 12.77
C GLY A 161 1.76 -2.18 12.67
N LYS A 162 0.86 -2.98 13.24
CA LYS A 162 1.00 -4.43 13.28
C LYS A 162 0.36 -5.15 12.11
N ARG A 163 -0.55 -4.51 11.40
CA ARG A 163 -1.36 -5.17 10.37
C ARG A 163 -1.55 -4.29 9.14
N GLY A 164 -1.44 -4.92 7.99
CA GLY A 164 -1.85 -4.39 6.72
C GLY A 164 -2.71 -5.40 5.96
N ASN A 165 -3.66 -4.92 5.18
CA ASN A 165 -4.46 -5.76 4.30
C ASN A 165 -4.19 -5.36 2.86
N LEU A 166 -3.89 -6.34 2.03
CA LEU A 166 -3.71 -6.18 0.59
C LEU A 166 -4.79 -6.96 -0.13
N SER A 167 -5.54 -6.29 -0.98
CA SER A 167 -6.51 -6.95 -1.83
C SER A 167 -6.29 -6.61 -3.29
N ILE A 168 -6.45 -7.61 -4.15
CA ILE A 168 -6.42 -7.43 -5.60
C ILE A 168 -7.64 -8.14 -6.19
N ASN A 169 -8.35 -7.45 -7.06
CA ASN A 169 -9.48 -8.03 -7.77
C ASN A 169 -9.61 -7.47 -9.18
N LYS A 170 -10.20 -8.28 -10.05
CA LYS A 170 -10.64 -7.83 -11.37
C LYS A 170 -12.06 -7.27 -11.26
N MET A 171 -12.26 -6.08 -11.80
CA MET A 171 -13.52 -5.37 -11.80
C MET A 171 -13.97 -5.10 -13.23
N ASP A 172 -15.26 -5.25 -13.51
CA ASP A 172 -15.90 -4.74 -14.71
C ASP A 172 -16.72 -3.51 -14.31
N LEU A 173 -16.31 -2.34 -14.79
CA LEU A 173 -16.96 -1.07 -14.47
C LEU A 173 -18.06 -0.71 -15.46
N GLY A 174 -18.29 -1.56 -16.49
CA GLY A 174 -19.30 -1.33 -17.53
C GLY A 174 -19.00 -0.16 -18.47
N GLN A 175 -17.93 0.59 -18.22
CA GLN A 175 -17.50 1.72 -19.04
C GLN A 175 -16.00 1.94 -18.90
N LYS A 176 -15.43 2.69 -19.85
CA LYS A 176 -14.01 3.07 -19.80
C LYS A 176 -13.78 4.08 -18.67
N VAL A 177 -12.71 3.86 -17.94
CA VAL A 177 -12.23 4.81 -16.92
C VAL A 177 -11.42 5.91 -17.59
N ASN A 178 -11.67 7.13 -17.22
CA ASN A 178 -10.86 8.29 -17.57
C ASN A 178 -9.87 8.59 -16.44
N ILE A 179 -8.67 9.02 -16.83
CA ILE A 179 -7.70 9.55 -15.88
C ILE A 179 -7.97 11.04 -15.75
N VAL A 180 -8.14 11.51 -14.54
CA VAL A 180 -8.36 12.90 -14.23
C VAL A 180 -7.19 13.41 -13.40
N ASN A 181 -6.47 14.39 -13.96
CA ASN A 181 -5.39 15.06 -13.24
C ASN A 181 -5.92 16.31 -12.56
N THR A 182 -5.78 16.37 -11.25
CA THR A 182 -6.17 17.53 -10.44
C THR A 182 -4.92 18.10 -9.77
N HIS A 183 -4.69 19.38 -10.00
CA HIS A 183 -3.66 20.16 -9.35
C HIS A 183 -4.18 20.73 -8.05
N ILE A 184 -3.53 20.45 -6.94
CA ILE A 184 -3.98 20.83 -5.60
C ILE A 184 -2.92 21.68 -4.94
N LYS A 185 -3.30 22.90 -4.59
CA LYS A 185 -2.52 23.84 -3.81
C LYS A 185 -3.01 23.86 -2.37
N ILE A 186 -2.09 23.60 -1.46
CA ILE A 186 -2.40 23.54 -0.03
C ILE A 186 -1.78 24.73 0.67
N VAL A 187 -2.60 25.49 1.39
CA VAL A 187 -2.22 26.67 2.15
C VAL A 187 -2.65 26.47 3.61
N ASN A 188 -1.72 26.14 4.47
CA ASN A 188 -1.98 26.04 5.91
C ASN A 188 -1.31 27.22 6.63
N THR A 189 -2.12 28.15 7.11
CA THR A 189 -1.65 29.33 7.87
C THR A 189 -1.70 29.12 9.37
N THR A 190 -2.08 27.93 9.83
CA THR A 190 -2.09 27.56 11.25
C THR A 190 -0.72 27.03 11.68
N GLN A 191 -0.48 26.96 12.98
CA GLN A 191 0.70 26.30 13.52
C GLN A 191 0.51 24.78 13.70
N ALA A 192 -0.72 24.28 13.58
CA ALA A 192 -1.01 22.86 13.71
C ALA A 192 -0.70 22.13 12.40
N PRO A 193 -0.05 20.97 12.43
CA PRO A 193 0.17 20.15 11.26
C PRO A 193 -1.14 19.50 10.84
N VAL A 194 -1.78 20.05 9.81
CA VAL A 194 -2.95 19.44 9.18
C VAL A 194 -2.48 18.36 8.24
N GLN A 195 -3.04 17.18 8.37
CA GLN A 195 -2.81 16.06 7.47
C GLN A 195 -3.95 15.97 6.46
N TYR A 196 -3.59 15.58 5.26
CA TYR A 196 -4.51 15.43 4.13
C TYR A 196 -4.44 14.02 3.59
N ILE A 197 -5.55 13.50 3.13
CA ILE A 197 -5.61 12.30 2.31
C ILE A 197 -6.47 12.60 1.08
N LEU A 198 -5.91 12.30 -0.06
CA LEU A 198 -6.56 12.43 -1.35
C LEU A 198 -6.82 11.03 -1.88
N GLN A 199 -7.98 10.78 -2.36
CA GLN A 199 -8.50 9.53 -2.91
C GLN A 199 -7.50 8.35 -3.00
N GLY A 200 -7.45 7.50 -1.98
CA GLY A 200 -6.57 6.34 -1.92
C GLY A 200 -5.10 6.63 -1.61
N GLY A 201 -4.77 7.83 -1.17
CA GLY A 201 -3.43 8.19 -0.71
C GLY A 201 -3.19 7.92 0.77
N TYR A 202 -2.11 8.47 1.29
CA TYR A 202 -1.80 8.44 2.73
C TYR A 202 -2.18 9.74 3.41
N TRP A 203 -2.40 9.67 4.72
CA TRP A 203 -2.35 10.88 5.52
C TRP A 203 -0.92 11.43 5.52
N SER A 204 -0.75 12.64 5.08
CA SER A 204 0.55 13.29 5.06
C SER A 204 0.41 14.74 5.50
N SER A 205 1.33 15.16 6.36
CA SER A 205 1.54 16.55 6.72
C SER A 205 2.62 17.22 5.85
N GLU A 206 3.21 16.48 4.94
CA GLU A 206 4.20 17.00 3.98
C GLU A 206 3.55 17.81 2.85
N TYR A 207 2.25 17.68 2.70
CA TYR A 207 1.45 18.55 1.85
C TYR A 207 1.37 19.93 2.54
N THR A 208 2.25 20.80 2.14
CA THR A 208 2.29 22.16 2.63
C THR A 208 1.73 23.12 1.58
N ASP A 209 2.28 24.29 1.46
CA ASP A 209 1.98 25.34 0.48
C ASP A 209 2.51 25.06 -0.94
N LYS A 210 2.97 23.85 -1.20
CA LYS A 210 3.39 23.42 -2.55
C LYS A 210 2.20 22.85 -3.31
N ASP A 211 2.22 23.08 -4.62
CA ASP A 211 1.26 22.48 -5.52
C ASP A 211 1.50 20.97 -5.66
N ILE A 212 0.43 20.20 -5.57
CA ILE A 212 0.43 18.76 -5.79
C ILE A 212 -0.41 18.45 -7.01
N VAL A 213 0.07 17.53 -7.84
CA VAL A 213 -0.73 16.93 -8.91
C VAL A 213 -1.11 15.52 -8.47
N THR A 214 -2.40 15.21 -8.48
CA THR A 214 -2.92 13.86 -8.27
C THR A 214 -3.67 13.41 -9.50
N ASP A 215 -3.38 12.19 -9.95
CA ASP A 215 -4.17 11.48 -10.93
C ASP A 215 -5.17 10.58 -10.19
N HIS A 216 -6.44 10.69 -10.52
CA HIS A 216 -7.47 9.80 -9.99
C HIS A 216 -8.20 9.08 -11.13
N TYR A 217 -8.65 7.87 -10.81
CA TYR A 217 -9.32 6.98 -11.75
C TYR A 217 -10.77 6.92 -11.34
N ASP A 218 -11.58 7.81 -11.90
CA ASP A 218 -12.98 7.89 -11.56
C ASP A 218 -13.83 7.98 -12.82
N VAL A 219 -14.85 7.13 -12.89
CA VAL A 219 -15.83 7.15 -13.98
C VAL A 219 -16.73 8.39 -13.93
N TRP A 220 -16.79 9.06 -12.77
CA TRP A 220 -17.64 10.24 -12.52
C TRP A 220 -16.86 11.54 -12.35
N ASP A 221 -15.54 11.51 -12.55
CA ASP A 221 -14.65 12.67 -12.35
C ASP A 221 -14.74 13.24 -10.91
N SER A 222 -14.77 12.36 -9.92
CA SER A 222 -14.84 12.74 -8.50
C SER A 222 -13.54 12.43 -7.78
N LEU A 223 -13.08 13.38 -6.98
CA LEU A 223 -11.96 13.22 -6.06
C LEU A 223 -12.44 13.51 -4.64
N TYR A 224 -12.21 12.59 -3.72
CA TYR A 224 -12.56 12.73 -2.32
C TYR A 224 -11.37 13.20 -1.49
N LEU A 225 -11.59 14.25 -0.71
CA LEU A 225 -10.62 14.81 0.20
C LEU A 225 -11.03 14.48 1.64
N SER A 226 -10.07 14.11 2.47
CA SER A 226 -10.24 14.05 3.92
C SER A 226 -9.12 14.83 4.60
N LEU A 227 -9.40 15.37 5.77
CA LEU A 227 -8.54 16.23 6.55
C LEU A 227 -8.45 15.69 7.98
N ARG A 228 -7.28 15.81 8.60
CA ARG A 228 -7.05 15.38 9.98
C ARG A 228 -6.04 16.29 10.67
N ALA A 229 -6.26 16.59 11.94
CA ALA A 229 -5.24 17.19 12.80
C ALA A 229 -5.39 16.69 14.24
N ASP A 230 -4.27 16.69 14.96
CA ASP A 230 -4.28 16.59 16.41
C ASP A 230 -4.33 18.00 17.00
N LEU A 231 -5.47 18.33 17.60
CA LEU A 231 -5.72 19.60 18.26
C LEU A 231 -5.87 19.44 19.78
N GLN A 232 -5.42 18.32 20.34
CA GLN A 232 -5.38 18.08 21.76
C GLN A 232 -4.51 19.14 22.45
N GLY A 233 -5.05 19.81 23.44
CA GLY A 233 -4.37 20.87 24.16
C GLY A 233 -4.42 22.26 23.51
N THR A 234 -5.13 22.39 22.38
CA THR A 234 -5.44 23.70 21.77
C THR A 234 -6.91 24.08 22.02
N ASN A 235 -7.17 25.37 22.16
CA ASN A 235 -8.52 25.92 22.27
C ASN A 235 -9.01 26.57 20.96
N ARG A 236 -8.31 26.32 19.87
CA ARG A 236 -8.63 26.90 18.56
C ARG A 236 -8.98 25.80 17.56
N SER A 237 -10.16 25.89 16.99
CA SER A 237 -10.57 25.04 15.85
C SER A 237 -9.93 25.55 14.56
N ILE A 238 -9.81 24.67 13.58
CA ILE A 238 -9.30 25.00 12.25
C ILE A 238 -10.45 24.89 11.26
N GLU A 239 -10.65 25.95 10.50
CA GLU A 239 -11.52 25.98 9.34
C GLU A 239 -10.72 25.65 8.09
N CYS A 240 -11.16 24.64 7.35
CA CYS A 240 -10.56 24.18 6.11
C CYS A 240 -11.52 24.43 4.95
N ASN A 241 -11.17 25.35 4.09
CA ASN A 241 -11.95 25.74 2.93
C ASN A 241 -11.34 25.18 1.65
N VAL A 242 -12.14 24.53 0.83
CA VAL A 242 -11.76 23.96 -0.47
C VAL A 242 -12.36 24.82 -1.58
N TYR A 243 -11.52 25.33 -2.46
CA TYR A 243 -11.91 26.21 -3.55
C TYR A 243 -11.60 25.60 -4.92
N ASP A 244 -12.48 25.85 -5.89
CA ASP A 244 -12.11 25.84 -7.30
C ASP A 244 -11.22 27.06 -7.55
N GLU A 245 -9.94 26.83 -7.81
CA GLU A 245 -8.94 27.91 -7.95
C GLU A 245 -9.22 28.76 -9.19
N ASP A 246 -9.67 28.13 -10.28
CA ASP A 246 -9.92 28.85 -11.55
C ASP A 246 -11.11 29.83 -11.46
N ARG A 247 -12.11 29.45 -10.69
CA ARG A 247 -13.35 30.26 -10.52
C ARG A 247 -13.38 30.98 -9.20
N ASN A 248 -12.43 30.77 -8.33
CA ASN A 248 -12.41 31.25 -6.93
C ASN A 248 -13.70 30.90 -6.17
N LYS A 249 -14.27 29.74 -6.46
CA LYS A 249 -15.55 29.29 -5.90
C LYS A 249 -15.32 28.35 -4.74
N LEU A 250 -15.92 28.63 -3.58
CA LEU A 250 -15.92 27.70 -2.44
C LEU A 250 -16.72 26.46 -2.80
N LEU A 251 -16.06 25.28 -2.69
CA LEU A 251 -16.65 23.98 -2.96
C LEU A 251 -17.13 23.31 -1.67
N ALA A 252 -16.30 23.38 -0.62
CA ALA A 252 -16.61 22.75 0.66
C ALA A 252 -15.90 23.49 1.81
N THR A 253 -16.47 23.39 3.00
CA THR A 253 -15.85 23.82 4.26
C THR A 253 -15.93 22.68 5.25
N ALA A 254 -14.84 22.44 5.95
CA ALA A 254 -14.74 21.44 7.01
C ALA A 254 -14.09 22.07 8.25
N TYR A 255 -14.45 21.57 9.44
CA TYR A 255 -13.91 22.07 10.70
C TYR A 255 -13.22 20.96 11.46
N LEU A 256 -11.99 21.21 11.90
CA LEU A 256 -11.25 20.39 12.84
C LEU A 256 -11.39 21.04 14.22
N GLU A 257 -12.08 20.35 15.13
CA GLU A 257 -12.50 20.94 16.40
C GLU A 257 -11.36 20.99 17.43
N ALA A 258 -11.30 22.08 18.16
CA ALA A 258 -10.36 22.26 19.27
C ALA A 258 -10.48 21.15 20.31
N GLY A 259 -9.35 20.74 20.90
CA GLY A 259 -9.30 19.72 21.96
C GLY A 259 -9.45 18.28 21.47
N GLN A 260 -9.68 18.05 20.19
CA GLN A 260 -9.81 16.69 19.62
C GLN A 260 -8.45 16.11 19.25
N ASN A 261 -8.32 14.80 19.48
CA ASN A 261 -7.11 14.05 19.12
C ASN A 261 -7.31 13.38 17.76
N ASN A 262 -6.46 13.71 16.79
CA ASN A 262 -6.46 13.10 15.44
C ASN A 262 -7.86 12.97 14.80
N GLN A 263 -8.70 13.95 14.99
CA GLN A 263 -10.02 13.99 14.38
C GLN A 263 -9.89 14.03 12.86
N GLY A 264 -10.40 12.98 12.19
CA GLY A 264 -10.51 12.94 10.74
C GLY A 264 -11.90 13.36 10.28
N ILE A 265 -11.96 14.25 9.31
CA ILE A 265 -13.20 14.76 8.72
C ILE A 265 -13.14 14.70 7.18
N GLY A 266 -14.30 14.54 6.55
CA GLY A 266 -14.42 14.67 5.10
C GLY A 266 -14.29 16.13 4.69
N GLY A 267 -13.34 16.45 3.82
CA GLY A 267 -13.15 17.76 3.20
C GLY A 267 -14.02 17.98 1.95
N GLY A 268 -14.90 17.02 1.63
CA GLY A 268 -15.84 17.10 0.52
C GLY A 268 -15.45 16.31 -0.72
N GLU A 269 -16.34 16.33 -1.69
CA GLU A 269 -16.17 15.79 -3.03
C GLU A 269 -15.80 16.94 -3.99
N ILE A 270 -14.68 16.76 -4.68
CA ILE A 270 -14.22 17.68 -5.73
C ILE A 270 -14.61 17.06 -7.05
N LYS A 271 -15.50 17.73 -7.79
CA LYS A 271 -16.04 17.20 -9.03
C LYS A 271 -15.78 18.16 -10.19
N GLU A 272 -15.40 17.61 -11.33
CA GLU A 272 -15.18 18.37 -12.58
C GLU A 272 -14.23 19.58 -12.40
N THR A 273 -13.33 19.52 -11.40
CA THR A 273 -12.41 20.62 -11.06
C THR A 273 -10.98 20.17 -11.27
N ARG A 274 -10.17 20.98 -11.94
CA ARG A 274 -8.77 20.65 -12.28
C ARG A 274 -7.75 21.34 -11.39
N ASN A 275 -8.09 22.54 -10.92
CA ASN A 275 -7.23 23.31 -10.03
C ASN A 275 -7.97 23.55 -8.72
N VAL A 276 -7.42 23.05 -7.63
CA VAL A 276 -8.04 23.11 -6.30
C VAL A 276 -7.12 23.83 -5.34
N ARG A 277 -7.65 24.77 -4.55
CA ARG A 277 -6.95 25.37 -3.43
C ARG A 277 -7.60 24.95 -2.13
N ILE A 278 -6.81 24.45 -1.19
CA ILE A 278 -7.24 24.09 0.17
C ILE A 278 -6.58 25.08 1.13
N GLU A 279 -7.40 25.87 1.82
CA GLU A 279 -6.94 26.84 2.82
C GLU A 279 -7.34 26.37 4.21
N CYS A 280 -6.36 26.24 5.11
CA CYS A 280 -6.59 25.97 6.52
C CYS A 280 -6.18 27.17 7.36
N THR A 281 -7.15 27.72 8.07
CA THR A 281 -6.99 28.90 8.95
C THR A 281 -7.60 28.61 10.30
N TYR A 282 -7.22 29.36 11.32
CA TYR A 282 -7.94 29.26 12.58
C TYR A 282 -9.35 29.82 12.44
N ALA A 283 -10.34 29.05 12.88
CA ALA A 283 -11.73 29.48 12.84
C ALA A 283 -11.93 30.79 13.62
N PRO A 284 -12.71 31.76 13.08
CA PRO A 284 -13.02 32.97 13.80
C PRO A 284 -13.85 32.64 15.03
N GLY A 285 -13.43 33.10 16.20
CA GLY A 285 -14.21 33.04 17.44
C GLY A 285 -14.06 31.79 18.27
N GLY A 286 -12.94 31.06 18.19
CA GLY A 286 -12.60 30.03 19.19
C GLY A 286 -12.48 30.68 20.58
N LYS A 287 -13.40 30.29 21.48
CA LYS A 287 -13.34 30.64 22.91
C LYS A 287 -12.27 29.87 23.59
#